data_26037bc611740196416e940286d0cfa1
#
_entry.id   26037bc611740196416e940286d0cfa1
#
_cell.length_a   1.000
_cell.length_b   1.000
_cell.length_c   1.000
_cell.angle_alpha   90.00
_cell.angle_beta   90.00
_cell.angle_gamma   90.00
#
_symmetry.space_group_name_H-M   'P 1'
#
loop_
_entity.id
_entity.type
_entity.pdbx_description
1 polymer ?
#
loop_
_entity_poly.entity_id
_entity_poly.type
_entity_poly.pdbx_seq_one_letter_code
_entity_poly.pdbx_strand_id
1 'polypeptide(L)'
;MKLCILGDTHFGARNDSLEFHKYIEKFYTNLFFPYLKENGITTVVQLGDLFDRRKFINFNSLYLCRKIFFDKLRENNITFITLLGNHDVSFKNTLQVNSSELLLKEYGNITVYNSFDTISFDGIDVDIVPWLCDDNEVEIFSKIKSSKSQICFGHFELAGFEMHPGAISFDGLDRKHLSKYDVVLTGHFHHKSTDGNITYVGTPYEMFWSDYKDPRGFHIFDTDTRELEFIQNPHRMFYKLNYKDDLEHFAEHYKTFDYSIYEGCYVKVVVLTKLNPFLFDIVIDNLYKAGAIGKDSLLDLLEPPMKQLLKDKLKKREKMGQTQPQAQPQPKKKEPEAGVE
;
A
#
# COMPACT_ATOMS: atom_id res chain seq x y z
N MET A 1 -0.86 22.22 -16.52
CA MET A 1 -0.19 22.03 -15.16
C MET A 1 0.08 20.56 -14.92
N LYS A 2 1.14 20.24 -14.08
CA LYS A 2 1.44 18.85 -13.70
C LYS A 2 0.78 18.48 -12.37
N LEU A 3 0.04 17.38 -12.35
CA LEU A 3 -0.61 16.80 -11.19
C LEU A 3 0.05 15.47 -10.84
N CYS A 4 0.28 15.20 -9.56
CA CYS A 4 0.60 13.85 -9.12
C CYS A 4 -0.70 13.06 -8.92
N ILE A 5 -0.85 11.96 -9.62
CA ILE A 5 -1.98 11.04 -9.49
C ILE A 5 -1.56 9.83 -8.66
N LEU A 6 -2.25 9.62 -7.55
CA LEU A 6 -1.99 8.56 -6.60
C LEU A 6 -3.22 7.63 -6.56
N GLY A 7 -3.00 6.34 -6.72
CA GLY A 7 -4.07 5.35 -6.59
C GLY A 7 -4.33 4.95 -5.13
N ASP A 8 -4.95 3.81 -4.97
CA ASP A 8 -5.42 3.25 -3.71
C ASP A 8 -4.27 3.07 -2.70
N THR A 9 -4.33 3.77 -1.58
CA THR A 9 -3.23 3.76 -0.59
C THR A 9 -3.47 2.80 0.56
N HIS A 10 -4.71 2.48 0.86
CA HIS A 10 -5.13 1.51 1.88
C HIS A 10 -4.33 1.62 3.19
N PHE A 11 -4.25 2.81 3.79
CA PHE A 11 -3.63 2.96 5.10
C PHE A 11 -4.28 2.03 6.13
N GLY A 12 -3.47 1.23 6.83
CA GLY A 12 -3.94 0.17 7.73
C GLY A 12 -4.04 -1.21 7.07
N ALA A 13 -3.58 -1.37 5.82
CA ALA A 13 -3.52 -2.66 5.13
C ALA A 13 -2.77 -3.74 5.95
N ARG A 14 -3.04 -5.01 5.64
CA ARG A 14 -2.43 -6.18 6.28
C ARG A 14 -2.61 -6.20 7.80
N ASN A 15 -3.85 -5.89 8.27
CA ASN A 15 -4.22 -5.86 9.67
C ASN A 15 -3.37 -4.90 10.52
N ASP A 16 -3.14 -3.69 9.99
CA ASP A 16 -2.35 -2.66 10.67
C ASP A 16 -0.91 -3.09 10.99
N SER A 17 -0.31 -3.90 10.12
CA SER A 17 1.04 -4.42 10.31
C SER A 17 2.06 -3.28 10.38
N LEU A 18 2.86 -3.25 11.45
CA LEU A 18 3.92 -2.27 11.64
C LEU A 18 5.01 -2.38 10.55
N GLU A 19 5.29 -3.58 10.07
CA GLU A 19 6.26 -3.78 9.00
C GLU A 19 5.74 -3.20 7.67
N PHE A 20 4.43 -3.31 7.44
CA PHE A 20 3.80 -2.63 6.31
C PHE A 20 3.87 -1.11 6.44
N HIS A 21 3.63 -0.56 7.62
CA HIS A 21 3.80 0.88 7.85
C HIS A 21 5.22 1.36 7.58
N LYS A 22 6.25 0.63 8.01
CA LYS A 22 7.65 0.95 7.72
C LYS A 22 7.95 0.91 6.21
N TYR A 23 7.38 -0.08 5.51
CA TYR A 23 7.52 -0.19 4.06
C TYR A 23 6.85 0.98 3.32
N ILE A 24 5.63 1.35 3.72
CA ILE A 24 4.91 2.52 3.21
C ILE A 24 5.67 3.82 3.52
N GLU A 25 6.23 3.95 4.73
CA GLU A 25 7.06 5.09 5.11
C GLU A 25 8.30 5.24 4.21
N LYS A 26 8.98 4.13 3.84
CA LYS A 26 10.10 4.15 2.89
C LYS A 26 9.68 4.72 1.53
N PHE A 27 8.52 4.35 1.01
CA PHE A 27 8.00 4.89 -0.24
C PHE A 27 7.80 6.41 -0.17
N TYR A 28 7.10 6.90 0.85
CA TYR A 28 6.84 8.34 0.98
C TYR A 28 8.11 9.14 1.24
N THR A 29 9.00 8.65 2.10
CA THR A 29 10.20 9.37 2.53
C THR A 29 11.31 9.37 1.47
N ASN A 30 11.51 8.24 0.79
CA ASN A 30 12.67 8.05 -0.08
C ASN A 30 12.36 8.30 -1.57
N LEU A 31 11.07 8.27 -1.96
CA LEU A 31 10.68 8.47 -3.35
C LEU A 31 9.65 9.58 -3.50
N PHE A 32 8.46 9.44 -2.90
CA PHE A 32 7.30 10.27 -3.22
C PHE A 32 7.53 11.75 -2.95
N PHE A 33 7.79 12.14 -1.70
CA PHE A 33 8.01 13.55 -1.34
C PHE A 33 9.27 14.15 -1.97
N PRO A 34 10.42 13.45 -2.03
CA PRO A 34 11.59 13.94 -2.76
C PRO A 34 11.27 14.22 -4.24
N TYR A 35 10.59 13.31 -4.92
CA TYR A 35 10.22 13.47 -6.32
C TYR A 35 9.31 14.69 -6.54
N LEU A 36 8.25 14.86 -5.73
CA LEU A 36 7.36 16.02 -5.83
C LEU A 36 8.12 17.34 -5.65
N LYS A 37 8.99 17.39 -4.66
CA LYS A 37 9.82 18.57 -4.38
C LYS A 37 10.79 18.90 -5.52
N GLU A 38 11.50 17.90 -6.03
CA GLU A 38 12.48 18.05 -7.11
C GLU A 38 11.84 18.53 -8.42
N ASN A 39 10.61 18.06 -8.69
CA ASN A 39 9.86 18.39 -9.91
C ASN A 39 8.87 19.56 -9.73
N GLY A 40 8.84 20.21 -8.55
CA GLY A 40 7.98 21.37 -8.27
C GLY A 40 6.48 21.04 -8.33
N ILE A 41 6.09 19.81 -8.01
CA ILE A 41 4.69 19.37 -8.03
C ILE A 41 4.05 19.68 -6.69
N THR A 42 3.00 20.50 -6.70
CA THR A 42 2.32 21.02 -5.51
C THR A 42 0.88 20.54 -5.37
N THR A 43 0.40 19.71 -6.29
CA THR A 43 -0.97 19.17 -6.26
C THR A 43 -0.95 17.66 -6.45
N VAL A 44 -1.56 16.97 -5.50
CA VAL A 44 -1.74 15.52 -5.52
C VAL A 44 -3.22 15.20 -5.58
N VAL A 45 -3.63 14.39 -6.54
CA VAL A 45 -5.00 13.84 -6.65
C VAL A 45 -4.95 12.34 -6.37
N GLN A 46 -5.65 11.90 -5.32
CA GLN A 46 -5.74 10.50 -4.92
C GLN A 46 -7.12 9.96 -5.30
N LEU A 47 -7.13 8.78 -5.93
CA LEU A 47 -8.29 8.26 -6.63
C LEU A 47 -9.13 7.26 -5.80
N GLY A 48 -9.28 7.53 -4.49
CA GLY A 48 -10.13 6.72 -3.59
C GLY A 48 -9.39 5.57 -2.88
N ASP A 49 -10.08 4.91 -1.97
CA ASP A 49 -9.54 3.85 -1.12
C ASP A 49 -8.30 4.31 -0.33
N LEU A 50 -8.47 5.42 0.37
CA LEU A 50 -7.43 6.04 1.18
C LEU A 50 -7.09 5.18 2.41
N PHE A 51 -8.12 4.62 3.07
CA PHE A 51 -8.00 3.71 4.20
C PHE A 51 -8.45 2.28 3.85
N ASP A 52 -7.84 1.28 4.49
CA ASP A 52 -8.09 -0.13 4.17
C ASP A 52 -9.45 -0.64 4.66
N ARG A 53 -9.97 -0.10 5.76
CA ARG A 53 -11.17 -0.65 6.42
C ARG A 53 -12.33 0.35 6.49
N ARG A 54 -13.50 -0.13 6.08
CA ARG A 54 -14.74 0.65 6.02
C ARG A 54 -15.25 1.17 7.35
N LYS A 55 -15.16 0.39 8.42
CA LYS A 55 -15.94 0.61 9.67
C LYS A 55 -15.14 1.13 10.85
N PHE A 56 -13.84 1.01 10.81
CA PHE A 56 -12.96 1.45 11.90
C PHE A 56 -11.53 1.67 11.40
N ILE A 57 -10.80 2.47 12.12
CA ILE A 57 -9.36 2.65 11.93
C ILE A 57 -8.63 2.34 13.23
N ASN A 58 -7.50 1.68 13.15
CA ASN A 58 -6.59 1.52 14.27
C ASN A 58 -5.94 2.88 14.59
N PHE A 59 -5.94 3.29 15.85
CA PHE A 59 -5.39 4.60 16.26
C PHE A 59 -3.89 4.73 15.97
N ASN A 60 -3.11 3.63 16.08
CA ASN A 60 -1.70 3.67 15.72
C ASN A 60 -1.50 3.84 14.21
N SER A 61 -2.30 3.16 13.39
CA SER A 61 -2.29 3.33 11.93
C SER A 61 -2.67 4.76 11.52
N LEU A 62 -3.69 5.34 12.16
CA LEU A 62 -4.06 6.74 11.95
C LEU A 62 -2.93 7.69 12.34
N TYR A 63 -2.31 7.50 13.50
CA TYR A 63 -1.17 8.30 13.94
C TYR A 63 0.01 8.22 12.95
N LEU A 64 0.36 7.00 12.50
CA LEU A 64 1.45 6.79 11.57
C LEU A 64 1.15 7.39 10.20
N CYS A 65 -0.03 7.17 9.62
CA CYS A 65 -0.35 7.75 8.31
C CYS A 65 -0.41 9.29 8.34
N ARG A 66 -0.88 9.90 9.45
CA ARG A 66 -0.78 11.34 9.63
C ARG A 66 0.66 11.81 9.57
N LYS A 67 1.52 11.22 10.38
CA LYS A 67 2.94 11.58 10.48
C LYS A 67 3.70 11.43 9.15
N ILE A 68 3.50 10.31 8.43
CA ILE A 68 4.28 10.00 7.22
C ILE A 68 3.70 10.62 5.95
N PHE A 69 2.41 10.98 5.94
CA PHE A 69 1.74 11.46 4.74
C PHE A 69 1.00 12.80 4.95
N PHE A 70 -0.08 12.86 5.72
CA PHE A 70 -0.93 14.06 5.77
C PHE A 70 -0.20 15.29 6.37
N ASP A 71 0.56 15.13 7.44
CA ASP A 71 1.36 16.21 8.01
C ASP A 71 2.46 16.65 7.03
N LYS A 72 3.06 15.70 6.29
CA LYS A 72 4.06 16.01 5.27
C LYS A 72 3.48 16.76 4.08
N LEU A 73 2.26 16.46 3.64
CA LEU A 73 1.57 17.25 2.62
C LEU A 73 1.40 18.70 3.09
N ARG A 74 0.95 18.92 4.32
CA ARG A 74 0.81 20.25 4.91
C ARG A 74 2.14 20.99 5.07
N GLU A 75 3.16 20.32 5.61
CA GLU A 75 4.50 20.88 5.80
C GLU A 75 5.17 21.31 4.48
N ASN A 76 4.89 20.62 3.38
CA ASN A 76 5.42 20.93 2.06
C ASN A 76 4.49 21.82 1.22
N ASN A 77 3.40 22.36 1.79
CA ASN A 77 2.40 23.19 1.10
C ASN A 77 1.81 22.48 -0.15
N ILE A 78 1.58 21.18 -0.06
CA ILE A 78 0.98 20.39 -1.13
C ILE A 78 -0.54 20.38 -0.95
N THR A 79 -1.27 20.77 -1.97
CA THR A 79 -2.72 20.60 -2.06
C THR A 79 -3.03 19.13 -2.31
N PHE A 80 -3.88 18.55 -1.48
CA PHE A 80 -4.29 17.17 -1.61
C PHE A 80 -5.78 17.09 -1.91
N ILE A 81 -6.13 16.45 -2.99
CA ILE A 81 -7.48 16.21 -3.43
C ILE A 81 -7.70 14.70 -3.39
N THR A 82 -8.75 14.25 -2.73
CA THR A 82 -9.14 12.84 -2.72
C THR A 82 -10.63 12.70 -3.02
N LEU A 83 -11.00 11.66 -3.70
CA LEU A 83 -12.37 11.23 -3.88
C LEU A 83 -12.62 9.95 -3.07
N LEU A 84 -13.88 9.63 -2.78
CA LEU A 84 -14.21 8.45 -2.00
C LEU A 84 -14.14 7.19 -2.87
N GLY A 85 -13.41 6.18 -2.40
CA GLY A 85 -13.49 4.81 -2.88
C GLY A 85 -14.44 3.94 -2.04
N ASN A 86 -14.57 2.68 -2.42
CA ASN A 86 -15.48 1.74 -1.72
C ASN A 86 -14.99 1.32 -0.34
N HIS A 87 -13.70 1.45 -0.04
CA HIS A 87 -13.14 1.23 1.31
C HIS A 87 -13.28 2.44 2.24
N ASP A 88 -13.49 3.64 1.70
CA ASP A 88 -13.64 4.85 2.51
C ASP A 88 -15.03 5.00 3.13
N VAL A 89 -16.03 4.23 2.67
CA VAL A 89 -17.44 4.38 3.10
C VAL A 89 -17.89 3.27 4.03
N SER A 90 -18.65 3.66 5.07
CA SER A 90 -19.13 2.70 6.09
C SER A 90 -20.23 1.78 5.55
N PHE A 91 -21.11 2.27 4.68
CA PHE A 91 -22.23 1.55 4.08
C PHE A 91 -22.03 1.38 2.59
N LYS A 92 -22.52 0.27 2.03
CA LYS A 92 -22.34 -0.03 0.59
C LYS A 92 -23.19 0.83 -0.33
N ASN A 93 -24.33 1.31 0.16
CA ASN A 93 -25.35 1.98 -0.64
C ASN A 93 -25.31 3.51 -0.54
N THR A 94 -24.45 4.09 0.31
CA THR A 94 -24.37 5.55 0.51
C THR A 94 -22.97 6.01 0.86
N LEU A 95 -22.61 7.25 0.49
CA LEU A 95 -21.33 7.90 0.81
C LEU A 95 -21.40 8.80 2.05
N GLN A 96 -22.56 8.91 2.73
CA GLN A 96 -22.78 9.87 3.81
C GLN A 96 -21.84 9.71 5.01
N VAL A 97 -21.52 8.46 5.37
CA VAL A 97 -20.58 8.18 6.46
C VAL A 97 -19.30 7.60 5.88
N ASN A 98 -18.27 8.43 5.83
CA ASN A 98 -16.99 8.06 5.24
C ASN A 98 -15.82 8.47 6.13
N SER A 99 -14.74 7.70 6.03
CA SER A 99 -13.53 7.89 6.84
C SER A 99 -12.79 9.17 6.49
N SER A 100 -12.71 9.51 5.21
CA SER A 100 -11.89 10.61 4.72
C SER A 100 -12.37 11.96 5.24
N GLU A 101 -13.67 12.26 5.18
CA GLU A 101 -14.21 13.50 5.76
C GLU A 101 -14.10 13.53 7.29
N LEU A 102 -14.37 12.38 7.95
CA LEU A 102 -14.32 12.32 9.41
C LEU A 102 -12.91 12.51 9.98
N LEU A 103 -11.88 12.00 9.28
CA LEU A 103 -10.52 11.95 9.79
C LEU A 103 -9.62 13.07 9.30
N LEU A 104 -9.98 13.75 8.19
CA LEU A 104 -9.13 14.75 7.53
C LEU A 104 -9.65 16.17 7.60
N LYS A 105 -10.81 16.39 8.24
CA LYS A 105 -11.47 17.70 8.33
C LYS A 105 -10.59 18.84 8.90
N GLU A 106 -9.60 18.50 9.71
CA GLU A 106 -8.69 19.49 10.31
C GLU A 106 -7.58 19.97 9.37
N TYR A 107 -7.38 19.34 8.22
CA TYR A 107 -6.35 19.69 7.24
C TYR A 107 -6.90 20.69 6.22
N GLY A 108 -6.49 21.96 6.32
CA GLY A 108 -6.95 23.03 5.41
C GLY A 108 -6.44 22.91 3.97
N ASN A 109 -5.46 22.05 3.72
CA ASN A 109 -4.89 21.77 2.39
C ASN A 109 -5.46 20.48 1.76
N ILE A 110 -6.48 19.84 2.38
CA ILE A 110 -7.10 18.61 1.90
C ILE A 110 -8.55 18.89 1.51
N THR A 111 -8.93 18.44 0.32
CA THR A 111 -10.32 18.46 -0.16
C THR A 111 -10.79 17.04 -0.44
N VAL A 112 -11.94 16.65 0.13
CA VAL A 112 -12.55 15.34 -0.06
C VAL A 112 -13.79 15.49 -0.94
N TYR A 113 -13.86 14.75 -2.03
CA TYR A 113 -15.03 14.71 -2.92
C TYR A 113 -15.87 13.47 -2.64
N ASN A 114 -17.06 13.68 -2.10
CA ASN A 114 -18.07 12.67 -1.79
C ASN A 114 -19.26 12.68 -2.76
N SER A 115 -19.22 13.53 -3.77
CA SER A 115 -20.20 13.67 -4.84
C SER A 115 -19.51 14.04 -6.14
N PHE A 116 -20.22 13.91 -7.25
CA PHE A 116 -19.72 14.41 -8.53
C PHE A 116 -19.49 15.92 -8.47
N ASP A 117 -18.31 16.34 -8.91
CA ASP A 117 -17.97 17.74 -9.10
C ASP A 117 -17.07 17.93 -10.33
N THR A 118 -16.96 19.15 -10.82
CA THR A 118 -16.02 19.53 -11.87
C THR A 118 -15.07 20.59 -11.32
N ILE A 119 -13.80 20.30 -11.32
CA ILE A 119 -12.75 21.21 -10.83
C ILE A 119 -11.85 21.65 -11.94
N SER A 120 -11.35 22.88 -11.88
CA SER A 120 -10.49 23.45 -12.91
C SER A 120 -9.03 23.49 -12.46
N PHE A 121 -8.14 22.93 -13.27
CA PHE A 121 -6.68 23.00 -13.11
C PHE A 121 -6.11 23.86 -14.24
N ASP A 122 -5.70 25.10 -13.91
CA ASP A 122 -5.21 26.09 -14.90
C ASP A 122 -6.13 26.26 -16.12
N GLY A 123 -7.44 26.29 -15.87
CA GLY A 123 -8.46 26.44 -16.92
C GLY A 123 -8.84 25.16 -17.65
N ILE A 124 -8.29 24.02 -17.28
CA ILE A 124 -8.69 22.69 -17.78
C ILE A 124 -9.63 22.04 -16.78
N ASP A 125 -10.86 21.80 -17.21
CA ASP A 125 -11.89 21.19 -16.37
C ASP A 125 -11.72 19.67 -16.30
N VAL A 126 -11.81 19.13 -15.09
CA VAL A 126 -11.72 17.70 -14.78
C VAL A 126 -12.92 17.30 -13.94
N ASP A 127 -13.67 16.31 -14.39
CA ASP A 127 -14.74 15.73 -13.60
C ASP A 127 -14.18 14.79 -12.53
N ILE A 128 -14.63 14.96 -11.30
CA ILE A 128 -14.28 14.12 -10.16
C ILE A 128 -15.49 13.26 -9.80
N VAL A 129 -15.29 11.93 -9.85
CA VAL A 129 -16.39 10.98 -9.68
C VAL A 129 -16.03 9.99 -8.55
N PRO A 130 -16.63 10.12 -7.35
CA PRO A 130 -16.43 9.17 -6.27
C PRO A 130 -17.06 7.81 -6.59
N TRP A 131 -16.87 6.84 -5.68
CA TRP A 131 -17.48 5.53 -5.75
C TRP A 131 -18.98 5.59 -6.04
N LEU A 132 -19.43 4.79 -7.00
CA LEU A 132 -20.83 4.67 -7.37
C LEU A 132 -21.56 3.67 -6.46
N CYS A 133 -22.73 4.07 -6.01
CA CYS A 133 -23.60 3.25 -5.16
C CYS A 133 -25.08 3.57 -5.47
N ASP A 134 -26.00 2.82 -4.86
CA ASP A 134 -27.43 2.93 -5.12
C ASP A 134 -27.97 4.36 -4.96
N ASP A 135 -27.46 5.12 -3.98
CA ASP A 135 -27.95 6.47 -3.67
C ASP A 135 -27.51 7.53 -4.71
N ASN A 136 -26.41 7.31 -5.46
CA ASN A 136 -25.80 8.36 -6.29
C ASN A 136 -25.66 8.02 -7.76
N GLU A 137 -25.77 6.76 -8.17
CA GLU A 137 -25.45 6.29 -9.52
C GLU A 137 -26.25 7.03 -10.61
N VAL A 138 -27.56 7.17 -10.43
CA VAL A 138 -28.45 7.81 -11.42
C VAL A 138 -28.11 9.28 -11.59
N GLU A 139 -27.88 10.00 -10.49
CA GLU A 139 -27.48 11.41 -10.50
C GLU A 139 -26.13 11.60 -11.18
N ILE A 140 -25.14 10.78 -10.81
CA ILE A 140 -23.80 10.87 -11.37
C ILE A 140 -23.79 10.62 -12.86
N PHE A 141 -24.49 9.61 -13.38
CA PHE A 141 -24.58 9.38 -14.82
C PHE A 141 -25.27 10.53 -15.56
N SER A 142 -26.28 11.15 -14.96
CA SER A 142 -26.91 12.36 -15.52
C SER A 142 -25.90 13.51 -15.61
N LYS A 143 -25.09 13.73 -14.55
CA LYS A 143 -24.06 14.77 -14.51
C LYS A 143 -22.93 14.47 -15.50
N ILE A 144 -22.43 13.23 -15.57
CA ILE A 144 -21.44 12.80 -16.57
C ILE A 144 -21.95 13.15 -17.98
N LYS A 145 -23.18 12.79 -18.31
CA LYS A 145 -23.77 13.06 -19.64
C LYS A 145 -23.85 14.55 -19.97
N SER A 146 -24.12 15.40 -18.99
CA SER A 146 -24.28 16.85 -19.19
C SER A 146 -22.96 17.64 -19.08
N SER A 147 -21.95 17.11 -18.43
CA SER A 147 -20.63 17.75 -18.29
C SER A 147 -19.99 18.03 -19.66
N LYS A 148 -19.19 19.08 -19.73
CA LYS A 148 -18.37 19.44 -20.89
C LYS A 148 -16.91 19.04 -20.77
N SER A 149 -16.50 18.55 -19.59
CA SER A 149 -15.15 18.07 -19.34
C SER A 149 -14.80 16.91 -20.27
N GLN A 150 -13.54 16.88 -20.68
CA GLN A 150 -12.95 15.80 -21.49
C GLN A 150 -12.06 14.87 -20.63
N ILE A 151 -11.85 15.21 -19.36
CA ILE A 151 -11.01 14.47 -18.43
C ILE A 151 -11.87 14.07 -17.23
N CYS A 152 -11.71 12.82 -16.78
CA CYS A 152 -12.40 12.30 -15.60
C CYS A 152 -11.42 11.59 -14.68
N PHE A 153 -11.47 11.91 -13.41
CA PHE A 153 -10.82 11.16 -12.33
C PHE A 153 -11.89 10.47 -11.49
N GLY A 154 -11.74 9.17 -11.26
CA GLY A 154 -12.78 8.43 -10.57
C GLY A 154 -12.29 7.23 -9.80
N HIS A 155 -13.26 6.55 -9.17
CA HIS A 155 -13.05 5.26 -8.52
C HIS A 155 -14.11 4.29 -9.02
N PHE A 156 -13.78 3.53 -10.06
CA PHE A 156 -14.74 2.71 -10.78
C PHE A 156 -14.42 1.23 -10.74
N GLU A 157 -15.43 0.39 -10.66
CA GLU A 157 -15.35 -1.04 -10.98
C GLU A 157 -15.90 -1.24 -12.40
N LEU A 158 -15.01 -1.49 -13.38
CA LEU A 158 -15.38 -1.62 -14.79
C LEU A 158 -15.14 -3.04 -15.27
N ALA A 159 -16.14 -3.58 -15.98
CA ALA A 159 -16.01 -4.87 -16.64
C ALA A 159 -14.97 -4.85 -17.76
N GLY A 160 -14.19 -5.93 -17.89
CA GLY A 160 -13.20 -6.13 -18.94
C GLY A 160 -11.77 -5.71 -18.60
N PHE A 161 -11.52 -5.18 -17.39
CA PHE A 161 -10.18 -4.81 -16.94
C PHE A 161 -9.55 -5.87 -16.02
N GLU A 162 -8.22 -5.92 -15.98
CA GLU A 162 -7.49 -6.81 -15.09
C GLU A 162 -7.46 -6.27 -13.65
N MET A 163 -7.95 -7.05 -12.69
CA MET A 163 -7.82 -6.79 -11.26
C MET A 163 -6.37 -7.02 -10.77
N HIS A 164 -5.72 -8.02 -11.35
CA HIS A 164 -4.30 -8.34 -11.20
C HIS A 164 -3.84 -9.09 -12.45
N PRO A 165 -2.53 -9.23 -12.73
CA PRO A 165 -2.03 -9.85 -13.95
C PRO A 165 -2.69 -11.21 -14.26
N GLY A 166 -3.39 -11.29 -15.39
CA GLY A 166 -4.09 -12.49 -15.87
C GLY A 166 -5.49 -12.73 -15.28
N ALA A 167 -6.03 -11.84 -14.44
CA ALA A 167 -7.37 -11.97 -13.86
C ALA A 167 -8.28 -10.80 -14.27
N ILE A 168 -9.09 -11.01 -15.28
CA ILE A 168 -10.04 -10.04 -15.81
C ILE A 168 -11.32 -10.06 -14.96
N SER A 169 -11.80 -8.88 -14.54
CA SER A 169 -13.15 -8.72 -13.99
C SER A 169 -14.19 -8.74 -15.10
N PHE A 170 -15.23 -9.58 -14.92
CA PHE A 170 -16.41 -9.57 -15.80
C PHE A 170 -17.60 -8.87 -15.15
N ASP A 171 -17.47 -8.52 -13.88
CA ASP A 171 -18.45 -7.73 -13.13
C ASP A 171 -18.11 -6.24 -13.21
N GLY A 172 -19.09 -5.39 -12.90
CA GLY A 172 -18.91 -3.93 -12.87
C GLY A 172 -19.65 -3.19 -13.98
N LEU A 173 -19.35 -1.90 -14.08
CA LEU A 173 -20.00 -0.99 -14.99
C LEU A 173 -19.55 -1.19 -16.45
N ASP A 174 -20.44 -0.90 -17.38
CA ASP A 174 -20.10 -0.83 -18.80
C ASP A 174 -19.29 0.44 -19.08
N ARG A 175 -18.08 0.28 -19.59
CA ARG A 175 -17.16 1.38 -19.96
C ARG A 175 -17.75 2.43 -20.91
N LYS A 176 -18.84 2.10 -21.62
CA LYS A 176 -19.54 3.05 -22.52
C LYS A 176 -20.02 4.31 -21.81
N HIS A 177 -20.30 4.26 -20.50
CA HIS A 177 -20.70 5.42 -19.71
C HIS A 177 -19.61 6.49 -19.64
N LEU A 178 -18.34 6.10 -19.86
CA LEU A 178 -17.16 6.95 -19.82
C LEU A 178 -16.60 7.28 -21.21
N SER A 179 -17.25 6.82 -22.28
CA SER A 179 -16.76 6.97 -23.67
C SER A 179 -16.69 8.42 -24.18
N LYS A 180 -17.35 9.36 -23.50
CA LYS A 180 -17.29 10.79 -23.84
C LYS A 180 -15.96 11.45 -23.45
N TYR A 181 -15.24 10.89 -22.48
CA TYR A 181 -13.99 11.46 -22.02
C TYR A 181 -12.83 11.04 -22.93
N ASP A 182 -11.88 11.96 -23.14
CA ASP A 182 -10.63 11.64 -23.83
C ASP A 182 -9.65 10.90 -22.92
N VAL A 183 -9.72 11.21 -21.60
CA VAL A 183 -8.88 10.59 -20.57
C VAL A 183 -9.73 10.28 -19.35
N VAL A 184 -9.65 9.04 -18.88
CA VAL A 184 -10.20 8.60 -17.59
C VAL A 184 -9.07 7.97 -16.78
N LEU A 185 -8.79 8.53 -15.59
CA LEU A 185 -7.87 7.93 -14.61
C LEU A 185 -8.70 7.44 -13.43
N THR A 186 -8.51 6.17 -13.05
CA THR A 186 -9.33 5.54 -12.02
C THR A 186 -8.52 4.71 -11.03
N GLY A 187 -8.96 4.70 -9.77
CA GLY A 187 -8.58 3.73 -8.75
C GLY A 187 -9.43 2.46 -8.81
N HIS A 188 -9.47 1.68 -7.73
CA HIS A 188 -10.16 0.44 -7.46
C HIS A 188 -9.38 -0.82 -7.83
N PHE A 189 -8.96 -1.02 -9.07
CA PHE A 189 -8.12 -2.16 -9.39
C PHE A 189 -6.66 -1.84 -9.09
N HIS A 190 -6.02 -2.72 -8.31
CA HIS A 190 -4.67 -2.52 -7.82
C HIS A 190 -3.61 -2.70 -8.91
N HIS A 191 -3.93 -3.43 -9.98
CA HIS A 191 -3.06 -3.59 -11.14
C HIS A 191 -3.17 -2.37 -12.07
N LYS A 192 -2.01 -1.83 -12.47
CA LYS A 192 -1.96 -0.75 -13.46
C LYS A 192 -2.27 -1.30 -14.84
N SER A 193 -3.35 -0.82 -15.46
CA SER A 193 -3.76 -1.26 -16.79
C SER A 193 -4.42 -0.13 -17.58
N THR A 194 -4.28 -0.17 -18.90
CA THR A 194 -4.88 0.82 -19.80
C THR A 194 -5.59 0.12 -20.95
N ASP A 195 -6.82 0.52 -21.22
CA ASP A 195 -7.56 0.11 -22.41
C ASP A 195 -8.38 1.30 -22.95
N GLY A 196 -8.07 1.71 -24.19
CA GLY A 196 -8.64 2.89 -24.82
C GLY A 196 -8.30 4.18 -24.06
N ASN A 197 -9.33 4.90 -23.67
CA ASN A 197 -9.23 6.16 -22.93
C ASN A 197 -9.20 5.99 -21.41
N ILE A 198 -9.24 4.77 -20.89
CA ILE A 198 -9.34 4.47 -19.46
C ILE A 198 -8.05 3.86 -18.95
N THR A 199 -7.50 4.43 -17.87
CA THR A 199 -6.32 3.92 -17.17
C THR A 199 -6.63 3.71 -15.70
N TYR A 200 -6.52 2.47 -15.23
CA TYR A 200 -6.36 2.14 -13.82
C TYR A 200 -4.92 2.48 -13.41
N VAL A 201 -4.76 3.35 -12.44
CA VAL A 201 -3.44 3.82 -12.02
C VAL A 201 -2.72 2.84 -11.10
N GLY A 202 -3.47 1.89 -10.52
CA GLY A 202 -2.95 0.89 -9.60
C GLY A 202 -2.54 1.46 -8.25
N THR A 203 -1.98 0.59 -7.40
CA THR A 203 -1.52 0.98 -6.06
C THR A 203 -0.08 1.50 -6.07
N PRO A 204 0.30 2.39 -5.14
CA PRO A 204 1.66 2.95 -5.11
C PRO A 204 2.73 1.96 -4.64
N TYR A 205 2.34 0.86 -4.02
CA TYR A 205 3.21 -0.16 -3.44
C TYR A 205 2.54 -1.54 -3.44
N GLU A 206 3.34 -2.59 -3.26
CA GLU A 206 2.85 -3.97 -3.17
C GLU A 206 2.07 -4.18 -1.87
N MET A 207 0.87 -4.79 -1.92
CA MET A 207 0.03 -5.10 -0.76
C MET A 207 -0.23 -6.60 -0.59
N PHE A 208 -0.20 -7.36 -1.69
CA PHE A 208 -0.53 -8.78 -1.72
C PHE A 208 0.51 -9.57 -2.51
N TRP A 209 0.53 -10.90 -2.35
CA TRP A 209 1.39 -11.78 -3.13
C TRP A 209 1.09 -11.75 -4.65
N SER A 210 -0.11 -11.39 -5.04
CA SER A 210 -0.48 -11.12 -6.45
C SER A 210 0.32 -9.98 -7.06
N ASP A 211 0.82 -9.07 -6.23
CA ASP A 211 1.57 -7.88 -6.65
C ASP A 211 3.06 -8.16 -6.89
N TYR A 212 3.51 -9.39 -6.61
CA TYR A 212 4.89 -9.79 -6.82
C TYR A 212 5.30 -9.64 -8.29
N LYS A 213 6.32 -8.82 -8.55
CA LYS A 213 6.81 -8.43 -9.89
C LYS A 213 5.84 -7.58 -10.72
N ASP A 214 4.76 -7.11 -10.16
CA ASP A 214 3.88 -6.15 -10.79
C ASP A 214 4.36 -4.73 -10.45
N PRO A 215 4.72 -3.89 -11.44
CA PRO A 215 5.26 -2.56 -11.17
C PRO A 215 4.26 -1.68 -10.44
N ARG A 216 4.66 -1.16 -9.27
CA ARG A 216 3.88 -0.24 -8.43
C ARG A 216 4.48 1.14 -8.45
N GLY A 217 3.68 2.18 -8.17
CA GLY A 217 4.16 3.54 -8.17
C GLY A 217 3.02 4.57 -8.24
N PHE A 218 3.35 5.74 -8.72
CA PHE A 218 2.38 6.83 -8.93
C PHE A 218 2.59 7.44 -10.32
N HIS A 219 1.71 8.35 -10.69
CA HIS A 219 1.79 8.96 -12.01
C HIS A 219 1.90 10.48 -11.93
N ILE A 220 2.50 11.07 -12.95
CA ILE A 220 2.45 12.50 -13.22
C ILE A 220 1.60 12.71 -14.46
N PHE A 221 0.52 13.46 -14.30
CA PHE A 221 -0.39 13.81 -15.36
C PHE A 221 -0.23 15.27 -15.74
N ASP A 222 0.04 15.54 -16.98
CA ASP A 222 0.06 16.90 -17.52
C ASP A 222 -1.31 17.24 -18.12
N THR A 223 -2.01 18.22 -17.52
CA THR A 223 -3.36 18.58 -17.96
C THR A 223 -3.42 19.16 -19.36
N ASP A 224 -2.34 19.81 -19.83
CA ASP A 224 -2.29 20.47 -21.13
C ASP A 224 -2.01 19.46 -22.26
N THR A 225 -0.99 18.60 -22.07
CA THR A 225 -0.60 17.60 -23.08
C THR A 225 -1.39 16.31 -22.95
N ARG A 226 -2.01 16.07 -21.77
CA ARG A 226 -2.70 14.82 -21.39
C ARG A 226 -1.77 13.61 -21.31
N GLU A 227 -0.45 13.84 -21.23
CA GLU A 227 0.53 12.80 -21.03
C GLU A 227 0.48 12.28 -19.58
N LEU A 228 0.58 10.97 -19.44
CA LEU A 228 0.60 10.26 -18.17
C LEU A 228 1.93 9.52 -18.03
N GLU A 229 2.83 10.03 -17.20
CA GLU A 229 4.12 9.43 -16.89
C GLU A 229 4.01 8.55 -15.64
N PHE A 230 4.54 7.32 -15.69
CA PHE A 230 4.57 6.41 -14.56
C PHE A 230 5.90 6.49 -13.83
N ILE A 231 5.85 6.77 -12.53
CA ILE A 231 7.03 6.80 -11.64
C ILE A 231 7.03 5.53 -10.80
N GLN A 232 7.93 4.62 -11.12
CA GLN A 232 7.98 3.31 -10.48
C GLN A 232 8.56 3.39 -9.07
N ASN A 233 7.89 2.75 -8.11
CA ASN A 233 8.40 2.52 -6.76
C ASN A 233 9.48 1.41 -6.80
N PRO A 234 10.73 1.71 -6.43
CA PRO A 234 11.81 0.71 -6.41
C PRO A 234 11.72 -0.24 -5.21
N HIS A 235 10.98 0.15 -4.17
CA HIS A 235 10.86 -0.64 -2.95
C HIS A 235 9.90 -1.81 -3.16
N ARG A 236 10.28 -2.99 -2.67
CA ARG A 236 9.47 -4.20 -2.73
C ARG A 236 9.17 -4.72 -1.34
N MET A 237 8.01 -5.38 -1.22
CA MET A 237 7.59 -6.05 0.00
C MET A 237 7.65 -7.57 -0.13
N PHE A 238 7.49 -8.11 -1.36
CA PHE A 238 7.40 -9.54 -1.61
C PHE A 238 8.56 -10.03 -2.47
N TYR A 239 9.21 -11.10 -2.00
CA TYR A 239 10.31 -11.76 -2.69
C TYR A 239 10.07 -13.26 -2.80
N LYS A 240 10.56 -13.88 -3.89
CA LYS A 240 10.65 -15.33 -4.04
C LYS A 240 12.13 -15.71 -4.14
N LEU A 241 12.57 -16.60 -3.25
CA LEU A 241 13.88 -17.22 -3.28
C LEU A 241 13.74 -18.64 -3.81
N ASN A 242 14.21 -18.92 -5.01
CA ASN A 242 14.26 -20.28 -5.55
C ASN A 242 15.45 -21.01 -4.95
N TYR A 243 15.18 -21.98 -4.07
CA TYR A 243 16.18 -22.81 -3.44
C TYR A 243 16.43 -24.07 -4.26
N LYS A 244 17.68 -24.37 -4.54
CA LYS A 244 18.16 -25.64 -5.09
C LYS A 244 19.59 -25.91 -4.64
N ASP A 245 19.91 -27.18 -4.42
CA ASP A 245 21.20 -27.63 -3.89
C ASP A 245 21.76 -28.85 -4.62
N ASP A 246 21.37 -29.03 -5.89
CA ASP A 246 21.78 -30.12 -6.76
C ASP A 246 23.21 -29.97 -7.33
N LEU A 247 23.81 -28.81 -7.16
CA LEU A 247 25.18 -28.51 -7.61
C LEU A 247 25.99 -27.86 -6.49
N GLU A 248 27.30 -28.19 -6.44
CA GLU A 248 28.21 -27.77 -5.36
C GLU A 248 28.33 -26.23 -5.26
N HIS A 249 28.29 -25.51 -6.38
CA HIS A 249 28.37 -24.04 -6.37
C HIS A 249 27.18 -23.35 -5.67
N PHE A 250 26.01 -24.00 -5.58
CA PHE A 250 24.89 -23.44 -4.82
C PHE A 250 25.15 -23.37 -3.33
N ALA A 251 25.87 -24.34 -2.79
CA ALA A 251 26.26 -24.32 -1.37
C ALA A 251 27.11 -23.09 -1.04
N GLU A 252 28.05 -22.72 -1.88
CA GLU A 252 28.87 -21.52 -1.70
C GLU A 252 28.07 -20.25 -1.95
N HIS A 253 27.21 -20.23 -2.97
CA HIS A 253 26.32 -19.10 -3.24
C HIS A 253 25.46 -18.75 -2.01
N TYR A 254 24.80 -19.72 -1.37
CA TYR A 254 23.97 -19.44 -0.20
C TYR A 254 24.74 -19.02 1.06
N LYS A 255 26.02 -19.36 1.16
CA LYS A 255 26.88 -18.90 2.25
C LYS A 255 27.32 -17.45 2.09
N THR A 256 27.53 -17.01 0.86
CA THR A 256 28.05 -15.68 0.51
C THR A 256 26.97 -14.68 0.10
N PHE A 257 25.72 -15.15 -0.09
CA PHE A 257 24.61 -14.31 -0.51
C PHE A 257 24.30 -13.23 0.53
N ASP A 258 24.07 -12.01 0.05
CA ASP A 258 23.64 -10.90 0.92
C ASP A 258 22.13 -10.97 1.19
N TYR A 259 21.78 -11.50 2.35
CA TYR A 259 20.38 -11.61 2.79
C TYR A 259 19.80 -10.29 3.29
N SER A 260 20.58 -9.22 3.45
CA SER A 260 20.09 -7.92 3.92
C SER A 260 19.02 -7.31 3.01
N ILE A 261 19.02 -7.67 1.74
CA ILE A 261 17.99 -7.26 0.76
C ILE A 261 16.56 -7.69 1.15
N TYR A 262 16.44 -8.66 2.06
CA TYR A 262 15.16 -9.20 2.54
C TYR A 262 14.71 -8.60 3.87
N GLU A 263 15.47 -7.66 4.43
CA GLU A 263 15.12 -7.03 5.70
C GLU A 263 13.74 -6.34 5.62
N GLY A 264 12.85 -6.71 6.53
CA GLY A 264 11.48 -6.19 6.58
C GLY A 264 10.58 -6.63 5.42
N CYS A 265 10.98 -7.65 4.63
CA CYS A 265 10.23 -8.13 3.46
C CYS A 265 9.65 -9.54 3.69
N TYR A 266 8.54 -9.83 3.03
CA TYR A 266 8.00 -11.20 2.97
C TYR A 266 8.76 -12.01 1.92
N VAL A 267 9.38 -13.12 2.35
CA VAL A 267 10.15 -13.99 1.46
C VAL A 267 9.50 -15.35 1.34
N LYS A 268 9.15 -15.74 0.12
CA LYS A 268 8.66 -17.08 -0.22
C LYS A 268 9.80 -17.93 -0.75
N VAL A 269 10.22 -18.95 0.00
CA VAL A 269 11.24 -19.90 -0.47
C VAL A 269 10.56 -21.00 -1.30
N VAL A 270 10.87 -21.04 -2.58
CA VAL A 270 10.40 -22.06 -3.53
C VAL A 270 11.47 -23.13 -3.63
N VAL A 271 11.21 -24.31 -3.08
CA VAL A 271 12.17 -25.43 -3.08
C VAL A 271 12.07 -26.18 -4.40
N LEU A 272 13.10 -26.11 -5.21
CA LEU A 272 13.23 -26.85 -6.49
C LEU A 272 13.92 -28.19 -6.28
N THR A 273 15.04 -28.22 -5.57
CA THR A 273 15.72 -29.43 -5.12
C THR A 273 16.22 -29.26 -3.70
N LYS A 274 16.23 -30.36 -2.92
CA LYS A 274 16.67 -30.37 -1.52
C LYS A 274 17.38 -31.69 -1.20
N LEU A 275 18.64 -31.77 -1.60
CA LEU A 275 19.52 -32.91 -1.33
C LEU A 275 20.24 -32.79 0.01
N ASN A 276 20.52 -31.56 0.43
CA ASN A 276 21.20 -31.25 1.69
C ASN A 276 20.28 -30.46 2.65
N PRO A 277 19.57 -31.14 3.59
CA PRO A 277 18.71 -30.47 4.55
C PRO A 277 19.43 -29.44 5.45
N PHE A 278 20.70 -29.68 5.75
CA PHE A 278 21.51 -28.78 6.57
C PHE A 278 21.77 -27.44 5.87
N LEU A 279 22.04 -27.45 4.56
CA LEU A 279 22.22 -26.23 3.78
C LEU A 279 20.91 -25.42 3.72
N PHE A 280 19.77 -26.12 3.56
CA PHE A 280 18.47 -25.47 3.60
C PHE A 280 18.21 -24.76 4.93
N ASP A 281 18.54 -25.43 6.07
CA ASP A 281 18.41 -24.84 7.40
C ASP A 281 19.29 -23.57 7.55
N ILE A 282 20.49 -23.55 6.94
CA ILE A 282 21.37 -22.36 6.91
C ILE A 282 20.69 -21.21 6.17
N VAL A 283 20.10 -21.46 4.99
CA VAL A 283 19.40 -20.43 4.22
C VAL A 283 18.23 -19.85 5.02
N ILE A 284 17.42 -20.71 5.65
CA ILE A 284 16.29 -20.26 6.47
C ILE A 284 16.79 -19.44 7.68
N ASP A 285 17.85 -19.88 8.35
CA ASP A 285 18.44 -19.16 9.47
C ASP A 285 18.99 -17.78 9.06
N ASN A 286 19.61 -17.69 7.89
CA ASN A 286 20.12 -16.42 7.37
C ASN A 286 19.00 -15.45 6.99
N LEU A 287 17.89 -15.92 6.41
CA LEU A 287 16.70 -15.10 6.17
C LEU A 287 16.14 -14.52 7.48
N TYR A 288 16.04 -15.34 8.54
CA TYR A 288 15.60 -14.85 9.85
C TYR A 288 16.56 -13.84 10.47
N LYS A 289 17.88 -14.09 10.40
CA LYS A 289 18.90 -13.17 10.90
C LYS A 289 18.88 -11.84 10.16
N ALA A 290 18.57 -11.85 8.88
CA ALA A 290 18.42 -10.66 8.06
C ALA A 290 17.12 -9.90 8.32
N GLY A 291 16.20 -10.41 9.17
CA GLY A 291 14.95 -9.76 9.49
C GLY A 291 13.84 -9.95 8.45
N ALA A 292 13.92 -11.01 7.62
CA ALA A 292 12.82 -11.36 6.73
C ALA A 292 11.56 -11.70 7.52
N ILE A 293 10.40 -11.22 7.05
CA ILE A 293 9.09 -11.39 7.68
C ILE A 293 8.44 -12.68 7.16
N GLY A 294 7.61 -13.32 7.99
CA GLY A 294 6.72 -14.37 7.54
C GLY A 294 7.09 -15.77 7.99
N LYS A 295 6.91 -16.02 9.27
CA LYS A 295 6.98 -17.37 9.86
C LYS A 295 6.01 -18.34 9.19
N ASP A 296 4.84 -17.87 8.75
CA ASP A 296 3.75 -18.71 8.26
C ASP A 296 3.84 -19.01 6.76
N SER A 297 4.34 -18.09 5.95
CA SER A 297 4.48 -18.31 4.50
C SER A 297 5.63 -19.26 4.14
N LEU A 298 6.69 -19.33 4.96
CA LEU A 298 7.76 -20.33 4.84
C LEU A 298 7.27 -21.74 5.19
N LEU A 299 6.31 -21.84 6.12
CA LEU A 299 5.74 -23.11 6.58
C LEU A 299 4.79 -23.74 5.56
N ASP A 300 4.08 -22.94 4.76
CA ASP A 300 3.06 -23.45 3.83
C ASP A 300 3.63 -24.19 2.62
N LEU A 301 4.92 -24.00 2.33
CA LEU A 301 5.63 -24.65 1.23
C LEU A 301 6.40 -25.92 1.64
N LEU A 302 6.43 -26.25 2.94
CA LEU A 302 7.13 -27.42 3.45
C LEU A 302 6.21 -28.65 3.50
N GLU A 303 6.77 -29.81 3.16
CA GLU A 303 6.12 -31.10 3.40
C GLU A 303 5.77 -31.28 4.90
N PRO A 304 4.66 -31.95 5.25
CA PRO A 304 4.14 -32.02 6.62
C PRO A 304 5.15 -32.37 7.72
N PRO A 305 6.09 -33.32 7.54
CA PRO A 305 7.07 -33.65 8.57
C PRO A 305 8.03 -32.48 8.89
N MET A 306 8.38 -31.70 7.87
CA MET A 306 9.31 -30.58 7.97
C MET A 306 8.63 -29.33 8.56
N LYS A 307 7.35 -29.14 8.26
CA LYS A 307 6.47 -28.16 8.86
C LYS A 307 6.45 -28.28 10.39
N GLN A 308 6.34 -29.52 10.90
CA GLN A 308 6.35 -29.80 12.34
C GLN A 308 7.71 -29.51 12.97
N LEU A 309 8.80 -29.96 12.35
CA LEU A 309 10.16 -29.75 12.83
C LEU A 309 10.52 -28.26 12.96
N LEU A 310 10.10 -27.44 12.00
CA LEU A 310 10.35 -26.01 12.02
C LEU A 310 9.51 -25.30 13.10
N LYS A 311 8.26 -25.70 13.30
CA LYS A 311 7.40 -25.23 14.41
C LYS A 311 8.04 -25.50 15.76
N ASP A 312 8.62 -26.68 15.94
CA ASP A 312 9.25 -27.07 17.20
C ASP A 312 10.57 -26.32 17.45
N LYS A 313 11.35 -26.06 16.40
CA LYS A 313 12.56 -25.19 16.47
C LYS A 313 12.20 -23.75 16.82
N LEU A 314 11.15 -23.18 16.22
CA LEU A 314 10.68 -21.82 16.50
C LEU A 314 10.19 -21.68 17.96
N LYS A 315 9.40 -22.64 18.46
CA LYS A 315 8.96 -22.67 19.87
C LYS A 315 10.13 -22.78 20.86
N LYS A 316 11.19 -23.53 20.52
CA LYS A 316 12.40 -23.58 21.34
C LYS A 316 13.14 -22.25 21.42
N ARG A 317 13.23 -21.52 20.30
CA ARG A 317 13.87 -20.19 20.26
C ARG A 317 13.07 -19.15 21.06
N GLU A 318 11.75 -19.15 20.96
CA GLU A 318 10.88 -18.26 21.75
C GLU A 318 11.06 -18.50 23.26
N LYS A 319 11.19 -19.76 23.70
CA LYS A 319 11.46 -20.10 25.08
C LYS A 319 12.87 -19.68 25.55
N MET A 320 13.88 -19.75 24.68
CA MET A 320 15.25 -19.30 24.99
C MET A 320 15.38 -17.77 25.02
N GLY A 321 14.59 -17.03 24.20
CA GLY A 321 14.55 -15.57 24.22
C GLY A 321 13.82 -14.97 25.43
N GLN A 322 12.98 -15.75 26.12
CA GLN A 322 12.27 -15.33 27.35
C GLN A 322 13.04 -15.55 28.63
N THR A 323 14.19 -16.22 28.58
CA THR A 323 15.10 -16.40 29.72
C THR A 323 16.22 -15.35 29.74
N GLN A 324 15.87 -14.05 29.68
CA GLN A 324 16.78 -13.03 30.18
C GLN A 324 16.67 -12.98 31.72
N PRO A 325 17.79 -12.96 32.46
CA PRO A 325 17.74 -12.86 33.92
C PRO A 325 17.08 -11.56 34.33
N GLN A 326 16.01 -11.64 35.10
CA GLN A 326 15.45 -10.46 35.77
C GLN A 326 16.60 -9.83 36.60
N ALA A 327 16.91 -8.57 36.29
CA ALA A 327 17.83 -7.78 37.09
C ALA A 327 17.33 -7.79 38.54
N GLN A 328 18.17 -8.28 39.48
CA GLN A 328 17.86 -8.23 40.89
C GLN A 328 17.63 -6.80 41.32
N PRO A 329 16.60 -6.50 42.13
CA PRO A 329 16.38 -5.15 42.64
C PRO A 329 17.55 -4.73 43.52
N GLN A 330 18.19 -3.61 43.22
CA GLN A 330 19.20 -3.01 44.06
C GLN A 330 18.64 -2.70 45.46
N PRO A 331 19.37 -2.93 46.55
CA PRO A 331 18.92 -2.64 47.90
C PRO A 331 18.74 -1.13 48.08
N LYS A 332 17.56 -0.72 48.55
CA LYS A 332 17.24 0.68 48.89
C LYS A 332 18.25 1.22 49.90
N LYS A 333 18.97 2.28 49.57
CA LYS A 333 19.74 3.08 50.49
C LYS A 333 18.77 3.66 51.56
N LYS A 334 19.05 3.37 52.84
CA LYS A 334 18.36 4.00 53.97
C LYS A 334 18.72 5.49 53.97
N GLU A 335 17.73 6.35 53.95
CA GLU A 335 17.87 7.77 54.27
C GLU A 335 18.20 7.92 55.79
N PRO A 336 19.07 8.85 56.18
CA PRO A 336 19.33 9.14 57.60
C PRO A 336 18.13 9.90 58.20
N GLU A 337 17.70 9.42 59.36
CA GLU A 337 16.72 10.10 60.20
C GLU A 337 17.22 11.51 60.58
N ALA A 338 16.42 12.52 60.30
CA ALA A 338 16.64 13.86 60.82
C ALA A 338 16.24 13.92 62.30
N GLY A 339 17.22 14.15 63.15
CA GLY A 339 17.01 14.42 64.56
C GLY A 339 16.24 15.72 64.78
N VAL A 340 15.33 15.60 65.73
CA VAL A 340 14.59 16.72 66.35
C VAL A 340 15.53 17.42 67.34
N GLU A 341 15.69 18.68 67.15
CA GLU A 341 15.73 19.74 68.23
C GLU A 341 15.23 21.06 67.67
#